data_1c3d6025a1d7edb3c37e10ba558790f5
#
_entry.id   1c3d6025a1d7edb3c37e10ba558790f5
#
_cell.length_a   1.000
_cell.length_b   1.000
_cell.length_c   1.000
_cell.angle_alpha   90.00
_cell.angle_beta   90.00
_cell.angle_gamma   90.00
#
_symmetry.space_group_name_H-M   'P 1'
#
loop_
_entity.id
_entity.type
_entity.pdbx_description
1 polymer ?
#
loop_
_entity_poly.entity_id
_entity_poly.type
_entity_poly.pdbx_seq_one_letter_code
_entity_poly.pdbx_strand_id
1 'polypeptide(L)'
;MKLTSVYFSATFTTRSVVNYVSRRLSDQVTEYDITNDASTDEVLLAADEVLVVGIPVYAGRVPVMAVDRIRRFKGKRSRAVAIAVYGNRHYDDALLELSDILSENGFQVISAGAFLAQHSIFPKVGANRPDKEDFLQMDAFADETRKILQKGNGELLPIHIPGNRPYKIPGSIPIFPSGTKTCKECGKCA
;
A
#
# COMPACT_ATOMS: atom_id res chain seq x y z
N MET A 1 -2.91 -17.80 -11.01
CA MET A 1 -2.35 -16.51 -11.42
C MET A 1 -1.28 -16.15 -10.42
N LYS A 2 -0.05 -15.88 -10.86
CA LYS A 2 1.01 -15.41 -9.96
C LYS A 2 0.71 -13.99 -9.48
N LEU A 3 0.85 -13.75 -8.20
CA LEU A 3 0.64 -12.45 -7.59
C LEU A 3 1.82 -12.14 -6.65
N THR A 4 2.39 -10.96 -6.81
CA THR A 4 3.38 -10.41 -5.91
C THR A 4 2.70 -9.35 -5.04
N SER A 5 2.73 -9.54 -3.71
CA SER A 5 2.27 -8.55 -2.74
C SER A 5 3.44 -7.84 -2.10
N VAL A 6 3.37 -6.52 -2.06
CA VAL A 6 4.40 -5.64 -1.49
C VAL A 6 3.75 -4.71 -0.48
N TYR A 7 4.32 -4.58 0.71
CA TYR A 7 3.79 -3.63 1.69
C TYR A 7 4.89 -3.00 2.54
N PHE A 8 4.64 -1.74 2.90
CA PHE A 8 5.30 -1.05 4.00
C PHE A 8 4.36 -1.03 5.20
N SER A 9 4.74 -1.59 6.35
CA SER A 9 3.81 -1.79 7.47
C SER A 9 4.47 -1.80 8.85
N ALA A 10 4.76 -0.62 9.39
CA ALA A 10 5.42 -0.48 10.71
C ALA A 10 4.63 -1.07 11.88
N THR A 11 3.30 -1.14 11.80
CA THR A 11 2.40 -1.65 12.87
C THR A 11 1.50 -2.81 12.41
N PHE A 12 1.88 -3.49 11.34
CA PHE A 12 1.22 -4.68 10.78
C PHE A 12 -0.20 -4.47 10.21
N THR A 13 -0.82 -3.32 10.37
CA THR A 13 -2.17 -3.06 9.86
C THR A 13 -2.22 -3.04 8.34
N THR A 14 -1.28 -2.35 7.67
CA THR A 14 -1.18 -2.36 6.19
C THR A 14 -0.93 -3.77 5.66
N ARG A 15 0.00 -4.52 6.29
CA ARG A 15 0.25 -5.93 5.97
C ARG A 15 -1.03 -6.76 6.02
N SER A 16 -1.83 -6.61 7.07
CA SER A 16 -3.07 -7.38 7.25
C SER A 16 -4.06 -7.10 6.13
N VAL A 17 -4.25 -5.83 5.75
CA VAL A 17 -5.14 -5.43 4.65
C VAL A 17 -4.64 -5.96 3.30
N VAL A 18 -3.35 -5.75 3.00
CA VAL A 18 -2.75 -6.21 1.73
C VAL A 18 -2.83 -7.71 1.59
N ASN A 19 -2.49 -8.45 2.64
CA ASN A 19 -2.55 -9.91 2.62
C ASN A 19 -3.99 -10.43 2.51
N TYR A 20 -4.94 -9.76 3.17
CA TYR A 20 -6.36 -10.12 3.02
C TYR A 20 -6.82 -9.98 1.57
N VAL A 21 -6.57 -8.84 0.94
CA VAL A 21 -6.95 -8.59 -0.46
C VAL A 21 -6.19 -9.51 -1.41
N SER A 22 -4.88 -9.68 -1.24
CA SER A 22 -4.05 -10.50 -2.12
C SER A 22 -4.50 -11.96 -2.15
N ARG A 23 -4.83 -12.54 -0.99
CA ARG A 23 -5.34 -13.92 -0.88
C ARG A 23 -6.73 -14.10 -1.47
N ARG A 24 -7.54 -13.03 -1.57
CA ARG A 24 -8.81 -13.04 -2.30
C ARG A 24 -8.62 -13.05 -3.81
N LEU A 25 -7.50 -12.51 -4.29
CA LEU A 25 -7.20 -12.43 -5.71
C LEU A 25 -6.47 -13.69 -6.22
N SER A 26 -5.60 -14.30 -5.42
CA SER A 26 -4.81 -15.46 -5.83
C SER A 26 -4.41 -16.35 -4.65
N ASP A 27 -4.35 -17.68 -4.91
CA ASP A 27 -3.78 -18.66 -3.97
C ASP A 27 -2.24 -18.74 -4.09
N GLN A 28 -1.65 -18.14 -5.13
CA GLN A 28 -0.20 -18.10 -5.37
C GLN A 28 0.33 -16.69 -5.14
N VAL A 29 0.66 -16.37 -3.91
CA VAL A 29 1.14 -15.05 -3.49
C VAL A 29 2.59 -15.12 -3.04
N THR A 30 3.46 -14.34 -3.68
CA THR A 30 4.82 -14.05 -3.20
C THR A 30 4.79 -12.74 -2.43
N GLU A 31 5.24 -12.75 -1.18
CA GLU A 31 5.12 -11.61 -0.25
C GLU A 31 6.46 -10.91 -0.05
N TYR A 32 6.47 -9.58 -0.13
CA TYR A 32 7.62 -8.72 0.15
C TYR A 32 7.26 -7.70 1.22
N ASP A 33 7.87 -7.82 2.40
CA ASP A 33 7.83 -6.80 3.45
C ASP A 33 8.98 -5.80 3.22
N ILE A 34 8.64 -4.61 2.72
CA ILE A 34 9.62 -3.56 2.46
C ILE A 34 9.79 -2.60 3.65
N THR A 35 9.26 -2.91 4.83
CA THR A 35 9.28 -2.01 5.99
C THR A 35 10.70 -1.69 6.45
N ASN A 36 11.54 -2.71 6.55
CA ASN A 36 12.95 -2.59 6.96
C ASN A 36 13.90 -3.17 5.90
N ASP A 37 13.41 -3.33 4.66
CA ASP A 37 14.21 -3.90 3.59
C ASP A 37 15.22 -2.87 3.06
N ALA A 38 16.50 -3.18 3.21
CA ALA A 38 17.62 -2.37 2.72
C ALA A 38 18.11 -2.83 1.34
N SER A 39 17.47 -3.82 0.71
CA SER A 39 17.85 -4.30 -0.63
C SER A 39 17.65 -3.20 -1.67
N THR A 40 18.59 -3.11 -2.58
CA THR A 40 18.54 -2.23 -3.76
C THR A 40 18.29 -3.00 -5.05
N ASP A 41 18.19 -4.32 -4.97
CA ASP A 41 18.02 -5.17 -6.15
C ASP A 41 16.66 -4.93 -6.82
N GLU A 42 16.67 -4.80 -8.12
CA GLU A 42 15.43 -4.69 -8.90
C GLU A 42 14.69 -6.02 -8.95
N VAL A 43 13.37 -5.96 -8.79
CA VAL A 43 12.46 -7.10 -8.93
C VAL A 43 11.62 -6.91 -10.18
N LEU A 44 11.90 -7.70 -11.21
CA LEU A 44 11.19 -7.63 -12.48
C LEU A 44 9.97 -8.55 -12.46
N LEU A 45 8.78 -8.00 -12.68
CA LEU A 45 7.55 -8.77 -12.81
C LEU A 45 7.27 -9.09 -14.27
N ALA A 46 6.85 -10.33 -14.53
CA ALA A 46 6.39 -10.75 -15.83
C ALA A 46 5.06 -10.04 -16.20
N ALA A 47 4.75 -9.95 -17.50
CA ALA A 47 3.56 -9.24 -17.98
C ALA A 47 2.23 -9.87 -17.52
N ASP A 48 2.24 -11.17 -17.23
CA ASP A 48 1.09 -11.95 -16.72
C ASP A 48 1.01 -12.03 -15.20
N GLU A 49 1.98 -11.43 -14.50
CA GLU A 49 2.02 -11.36 -13.04
C GLU A 49 1.33 -10.09 -12.54
N VAL A 50 0.61 -10.21 -11.44
CA VAL A 50 -0.11 -9.08 -10.81
C VAL A 50 0.65 -8.61 -9.59
N LEU A 51 0.85 -7.28 -9.50
CA LEU A 51 1.43 -6.62 -8.34
C LEU A 51 0.32 -6.03 -7.46
N VAL A 52 0.33 -6.31 -6.17
CA VAL A 52 -0.48 -5.62 -5.16
C VAL A 52 0.45 -4.85 -4.25
N VAL A 53 0.33 -3.53 -4.19
CA VAL A 53 1.16 -2.69 -3.31
C VAL A 53 0.29 -1.99 -2.29
N GLY A 54 0.68 -2.08 -1.02
CA GLY A 54 0.01 -1.35 0.05
C GLY A 54 0.95 -0.53 0.91
N ILE A 55 0.49 0.69 1.21
CA ILE A 55 1.21 1.64 2.05
C ILE A 55 0.31 2.20 3.15
N PRO A 56 0.85 2.55 4.33
CA PRO A 56 0.15 3.41 5.26
C PRO A 56 0.19 4.86 4.77
N VAL A 57 -0.79 5.65 5.17
CA VAL A 57 -0.82 7.08 4.84
C VAL A 57 -0.11 7.87 5.92
N TYR A 58 1.00 8.54 5.58
CA TYR A 58 1.73 9.42 6.47
C TYR A 58 1.55 10.88 6.04
N ALA A 59 0.87 11.67 6.85
CA ALA A 59 0.54 13.08 6.58
C ALA A 59 -0.15 13.31 5.21
N GLY A 60 -0.91 12.34 4.72
CA GLY A 60 -1.63 12.39 3.45
C GLY A 60 -0.82 11.98 2.22
N ARG A 61 0.36 11.36 2.42
CA ARG A 61 1.32 10.98 1.39
C ARG A 61 1.80 9.54 1.55
N VAL A 62 2.45 9.01 0.52
CA VAL A 62 3.25 7.79 0.62
C VAL A 62 4.42 8.06 1.58
N PRO A 63 4.74 7.15 2.52
CA PRO A 63 5.91 7.30 3.37
C PRO A 63 7.19 7.46 2.53
N VAL A 64 7.95 8.53 2.75
CA VAL A 64 9.15 8.85 1.95
C VAL A 64 10.10 7.66 1.85
N MET A 65 10.30 6.96 2.97
CA MET A 65 11.16 5.76 3.02
C MET A 65 10.64 4.56 2.23
N ALA A 66 9.34 4.54 1.90
CA ALA A 66 8.75 3.47 1.08
C ALA A 66 8.92 3.73 -0.42
N VAL A 67 9.06 4.99 -0.85
CA VAL A 67 9.07 5.38 -2.27
C VAL A 67 10.17 4.64 -3.04
N ASP A 68 11.42 4.73 -2.60
CA ASP A 68 12.54 4.10 -3.31
C ASP A 68 12.47 2.57 -3.24
N ARG A 69 11.96 2.04 -2.13
CA ARG A 69 11.76 0.60 -1.97
C ARG A 69 10.68 0.05 -2.90
N ILE A 70 9.63 0.81 -3.16
CA ILE A 70 8.59 0.45 -4.15
C ILE A 70 9.17 0.57 -5.57
N ARG A 71 9.99 1.59 -5.84
CA ARG A 71 10.57 1.84 -7.16
C ARG A 71 11.48 0.73 -7.68
N ARG A 72 11.97 -0.16 -6.82
CA ARG A 72 12.76 -1.33 -7.30
C ARG A 72 11.89 -2.40 -7.97
N PHE A 73 10.58 -2.41 -7.76
CA PHE A 73 9.67 -3.30 -8.49
C PHE A 73 9.40 -2.70 -9.87
N LYS A 74 9.69 -3.46 -10.91
CA LYS A 74 9.54 -3.04 -12.31
C LYS A 74 8.56 -3.95 -13.04
N GLY A 75 7.64 -3.34 -13.77
CA GLY A 75 6.67 -4.02 -14.61
C GLY A 75 6.98 -3.88 -16.10
N LYS A 76 6.49 -4.82 -16.90
CA LYS A 76 6.44 -4.73 -18.36
C LYS A 76 4.98 -4.61 -18.80
N ARG A 77 4.30 -3.52 -18.41
CA ARG A 77 2.85 -3.35 -18.49
C ARG A 77 2.10 -4.39 -17.66
N SER A 78 2.76 -4.97 -16.65
CA SER A 78 2.13 -5.86 -15.67
C SER A 78 1.06 -5.10 -14.91
N ARG A 79 -0.01 -5.78 -14.53
CA ARG A 79 -1.13 -5.14 -13.82
C ARG A 79 -0.78 -4.89 -12.37
N ALA A 80 -1.23 -3.75 -11.86
CA ALA A 80 -1.03 -3.41 -10.45
C ALA A 80 -2.33 -2.99 -9.76
N VAL A 81 -2.39 -3.28 -8.46
CA VAL A 81 -3.43 -2.87 -7.52
C VAL A 81 -2.79 -2.01 -6.46
N ALA A 82 -3.28 -0.78 -6.30
CA ALA A 82 -2.77 0.17 -5.31
C ALA A 82 -3.67 0.20 -4.07
N ILE A 83 -3.08 0.09 -2.88
CA ILE A 83 -3.80 0.08 -1.60
C ILE A 83 -3.20 1.13 -0.66
N ALA A 84 -4.02 2.06 -0.17
CA ALA A 84 -3.68 2.98 0.90
C ALA A 84 -4.42 2.61 2.18
N VAL A 85 -3.71 2.50 3.31
CA VAL A 85 -4.30 2.21 4.61
C VAL A 85 -4.16 3.42 5.52
N TYR A 86 -5.25 3.94 6.02
CA TYR A 86 -5.25 5.21 6.75
C TYR A 86 -6.00 5.12 8.10
N GLY A 87 -5.57 5.99 9.02
CA GLY A 87 -6.06 6.03 10.41
C GLY A 87 -7.20 7.02 10.63
N ASN A 88 -8.34 6.84 9.95
CA ASN A 88 -9.62 7.53 10.18
C ASN A 88 -9.65 9.08 10.00
N ARG A 89 -8.62 9.72 9.43
CA ARG A 89 -8.74 11.13 9.02
C ARG A 89 -9.09 11.23 7.53
N HIS A 90 -8.11 11.02 6.69
CA HIS A 90 -8.20 11.06 5.23
C HIS A 90 -6.90 10.49 4.64
N TYR A 91 -6.95 9.97 3.43
CA TYR A 91 -5.75 9.48 2.73
C TYR A 91 -5.13 10.55 1.82
N ASP A 92 -5.77 11.73 1.67
CA ASP A 92 -5.34 12.87 0.84
C ASP A 92 -4.82 12.39 -0.53
N ASP A 93 -3.55 12.63 -0.85
CA ASP A 93 -2.97 12.30 -2.16
C ASP A 93 -2.21 10.97 -2.19
N ALA A 94 -2.13 10.25 -1.07
CA ALA A 94 -1.29 9.04 -0.94
C ALA A 94 -1.64 7.94 -1.95
N LEU A 95 -2.92 7.73 -2.25
CA LEU A 95 -3.35 6.71 -3.20
C LEU A 95 -3.00 7.10 -4.64
N LEU A 96 -3.17 8.37 -4.99
CA LEU A 96 -2.80 8.91 -6.28
C LEU A 96 -1.29 8.87 -6.48
N GLU A 97 -0.51 9.29 -5.49
CA GLU A 97 0.96 9.24 -5.50
C GLU A 97 1.47 7.80 -5.67
N LEU A 98 0.89 6.84 -4.94
CA LEU A 98 1.24 5.43 -5.12
C LEU A 98 0.97 4.94 -6.55
N SER A 99 -0.17 5.31 -7.11
CA SER A 99 -0.51 4.97 -8.49
C SER A 99 0.47 5.56 -9.51
N ASP A 100 0.89 6.81 -9.30
CA ASP A 100 1.86 7.46 -10.18
C ASP A 100 3.22 6.76 -10.11
N ILE A 101 3.71 6.43 -8.90
CA ILE A 101 4.95 5.67 -8.70
C ILE A 101 4.89 4.32 -9.43
N LEU A 102 3.77 3.60 -9.34
CA LEU A 102 3.61 2.31 -10.01
C LEU A 102 3.58 2.48 -11.54
N SER A 103 2.90 3.51 -12.04
CA SER A 103 2.82 3.81 -13.47
C SER A 103 4.18 4.18 -14.05
N GLU A 104 4.97 5.01 -13.34
CA GLU A 104 6.36 5.35 -13.69
C GLU A 104 7.27 4.11 -13.72
N ASN A 105 6.97 3.10 -12.91
CA ASN A 105 7.71 1.83 -12.86
C ASN A 105 7.26 0.78 -13.89
N GLY A 106 6.41 1.18 -14.85
CA GLY A 106 5.99 0.32 -15.96
C GLY A 106 4.81 -0.59 -15.64
N PHE A 107 4.06 -0.33 -14.56
CA PHE A 107 2.82 -1.04 -14.24
C PHE A 107 1.59 -0.33 -14.81
N GLN A 108 0.57 -1.10 -15.13
CA GLN A 108 -0.77 -0.61 -15.41
C GLN A 108 -1.62 -0.74 -14.16
N VAL A 109 -1.92 0.37 -13.48
CA VAL A 109 -2.78 0.35 -12.29
C VAL A 109 -4.22 0.13 -12.73
N ILE A 110 -4.77 -1.02 -12.35
CA ILE A 110 -6.11 -1.48 -12.77
C ILE A 110 -7.17 -1.30 -11.69
N SER A 111 -6.73 -1.17 -10.44
CA SER A 111 -7.60 -1.03 -9.29
C SER A 111 -6.86 -0.25 -8.19
N ALA A 112 -7.59 0.60 -7.47
CA ALA A 112 -7.03 1.38 -6.37
C ALA A 112 -8.07 1.50 -5.25
N GLY A 113 -7.65 1.28 -4.00
CA GLY A 113 -8.54 1.33 -2.85
C GLY A 113 -7.88 1.93 -1.61
N ALA A 114 -8.67 2.68 -0.83
CA ALA A 114 -8.24 3.20 0.46
C ALA A 114 -9.07 2.54 1.58
N PHE A 115 -8.39 1.94 2.54
CA PHE A 115 -9.01 1.20 3.62
C PHE A 115 -8.69 1.79 4.99
N LEU A 116 -9.71 1.84 5.82
CA LEU A 116 -9.59 2.33 7.18
C LEU A 116 -8.96 1.26 8.08
N ALA A 117 -8.04 1.69 8.94
CA ALA A 117 -7.48 0.88 10.00
C ALA A 117 -7.25 1.71 11.26
N GLN A 118 -7.00 1.04 12.38
CA GLN A 118 -6.65 1.70 13.62
C GLN A 118 -5.40 2.58 13.45
N HIS A 119 -5.47 3.79 13.98
CA HIS A 119 -4.35 4.73 13.88
C HIS A 119 -3.15 4.25 14.72
N SER A 120 -1.98 4.16 14.10
CA SER A 120 -0.78 3.58 14.73
C SER A 120 -0.27 4.35 15.96
N ILE A 121 -0.40 5.69 15.95
CA ILE A 121 0.07 6.56 17.06
C ILE A 121 -1.05 6.83 18.07
N PHE A 122 -2.30 6.93 17.61
CA PHE A 122 -3.46 7.23 18.45
C PHE A 122 -4.45 6.06 18.45
N PRO A 123 -4.24 5.02 19.26
CA PRO A 123 -4.98 3.75 19.15
C PRO A 123 -6.49 3.87 19.46
N LYS A 124 -6.95 4.97 20.05
CA LYS A 124 -8.37 5.25 20.22
C LYS A 124 -9.05 5.71 18.91
N VAL A 125 -8.26 6.19 17.93
CA VAL A 125 -8.77 6.63 16.63
C VAL A 125 -8.86 5.42 15.70
N GLY A 126 -10.07 5.13 15.21
CA GLY A 126 -10.33 3.93 14.43
C GLY A 126 -10.09 2.64 15.22
N ALA A 127 -10.33 2.66 16.54
CA ALA A 127 -10.10 1.49 17.40
C ALA A 127 -10.86 0.26 16.87
N ASN A 128 -10.20 -0.90 16.93
CA ASN A 128 -10.70 -2.18 16.44
C ASN A 128 -10.95 -2.25 14.91
N ARG A 129 -10.43 -1.29 14.14
CA ARG A 129 -10.49 -1.34 12.68
C ARG A 129 -9.22 -2.00 12.09
N PRO A 130 -9.31 -2.80 11.02
CA PRO A 130 -10.54 -3.10 10.27
C PRO A 130 -11.50 -4.02 11.02
N ASP A 131 -12.78 -3.73 10.91
CA ASP A 131 -13.87 -4.53 11.46
C ASP A 131 -14.58 -5.34 10.36
N LYS A 132 -15.73 -5.96 10.70
CA LYS A 132 -16.50 -6.80 9.77
C LYS A 132 -16.96 -6.02 8.52
N GLU A 133 -17.32 -4.75 8.66
CA GLU A 133 -17.77 -3.92 7.55
C GLU A 133 -16.61 -3.56 6.62
N ASP A 134 -15.42 -3.30 7.19
CA ASP A 134 -14.21 -3.08 6.41
C ASP A 134 -13.84 -4.31 5.60
N PHE A 135 -13.95 -5.50 6.18
CA PHE A 135 -13.69 -6.74 5.45
C PHE A 135 -14.69 -6.96 4.31
N LEU A 136 -15.95 -6.63 4.48
CA LEU A 136 -16.93 -6.67 3.39
C LEU A 136 -16.58 -5.70 2.25
N GLN A 137 -16.06 -4.51 2.58
CA GLN A 137 -15.57 -3.56 1.58
C GLN A 137 -14.34 -4.10 0.84
N MET A 138 -13.41 -4.73 1.56
CA MET A 138 -12.25 -5.39 0.95
C MET A 138 -12.65 -6.57 0.06
N ASP A 139 -13.67 -7.33 0.43
CA ASP A 139 -14.22 -8.41 -0.38
C ASP A 139 -14.81 -7.87 -1.68
N ALA A 140 -15.65 -6.85 -1.61
CA ALA A 140 -16.23 -6.19 -2.78
C ALA A 140 -15.14 -5.62 -3.70
N PHE A 141 -14.13 -4.97 -3.14
CA PHE A 141 -12.97 -4.46 -3.89
C PHE A 141 -12.20 -5.58 -4.60
N ALA A 142 -11.95 -6.69 -3.90
CA ALA A 142 -11.26 -7.84 -4.48
C ALA A 142 -12.08 -8.49 -5.59
N ASP A 143 -13.40 -8.59 -5.43
CA ASP A 143 -14.31 -9.15 -6.44
C ASP A 143 -14.35 -8.29 -7.71
N GLU A 144 -14.44 -6.96 -7.58
CA GLU A 144 -14.37 -6.04 -8.72
C GLU A 144 -12.99 -6.11 -9.41
N THR A 145 -11.92 -6.13 -8.63
CA THR A 145 -10.55 -6.29 -9.16
C THR A 145 -10.41 -7.61 -9.92
N ARG A 146 -10.98 -8.71 -9.41
CA ARG A 146 -10.96 -10.02 -10.07
C ARG A 146 -11.70 -10.00 -11.40
N LYS A 147 -12.85 -9.32 -11.49
CA LYS A 147 -13.59 -9.14 -12.74
C LYS A 147 -12.75 -8.40 -13.79
N ILE A 148 -11.98 -7.39 -13.39
CA ILE A 148 -11.07 -6.66 -14.28
C ILE A 148 -9.95 -7.59 -14.75
N LEU A 149 -9.37 -8.38 -13.83
CA LEU A 149 -8.31 -9.34 -14.16
C LEU A 149 -8.77 -10.42 -15.14
N GLN A 150 -10.03 -10.84 -15.07
CA GLN A 150 -10.61 -11.85 -15.97
C GLN A 150 -10.87 -11.34 -17.39
N LYS A 151 -11.00 -10.02 -17.61
CA LYS A 151 -11.22 -9.43 -18.94
C LYS A 151 -10.03 -9.56 -19.91
N GLY A 152 -8.94 -10.17 -19.48
CA GLY A 152 -7.75 -10.36 -20.31
C GLY A 152 -6.91 -9.08 -20.49
N ASN A 153 -5.92 -9.14 -21.38
CA ASN A 153 -4.97 -8.04 -21.60
C ASN A 153 -5.46 -7.00 -22.63
N GLY A 154 -6.78 -6.80 -22.73
CA GLY A 154 -7.34 -5.72 -23.53
C GLY A 154 -6.94 -4.33 -23.00
N GLU A 155 -7.15 -3.31 -23.82
CA GLU A 155 -6.92 -1.93 -23.41
C GLU A 155 -7.88 -1.58 -22.27
N LEU A 156 -7.33 -1.46 -21.06
CA LEU A 156 -8.09 -1.04 -19.89
C LEU A 156 -8.17 0.47 -19.87
N LEU A 157 -9.35 1.00 -19.65
CA LEU A 157 -9.52 2.44 -19.47
C LEU A 157 -8.77 2.90 -18.24
N PRO A 158 -8.17 4.10 -18.27
CA PRO A 158 -7.56 4.71 -17.10
C PRO A 158 -8.58 4.81 -15.96
N ILE A 159 -8.20 4.39 -14.75
CA ILE A 159 -9.04 4.57 -13.57
C ILE A 159 -8.87 5.98 -13.02
N HIS A 160 -9.97 6.58 -12.56
CA HIS A 160 -9.91 7.84 -11.84
C HIS A 160 -9.55 7.57 -10.38
N ILE A 161 -8.44 8.14 -9.90
CA ILE A 161 -8.00 8.04 -8.51
C ILE A 161 -8.08 9.43 -7.88
N PRO A 162 -8.83 9.60 -6.78
CA PRO A 162 -8.92 10.88 -6.10
C PRO A 162 -7.56 11.35 -5.56
N GLY A 163 -7.31 12.64 -5.64
CA GLY A 163 -6.09 13.30 -5.17
C GLY A 163 -5.79 14.54 -6.00
N ASN A 164 -4.74 15.26 -5.64
CA ASN A 164 -4.33 16.51 -6.28
C ASN A 164 -2.89 16.40 -6.82
N ARG A 165 -2.63 17.08 -7.94
CA ARG A 165 -1.28 17.36 -8.43
C ARG A 165 -1.12 18.87 -8.59
N PRO A 166 -0.13 19.50 -7.96
CA PRO A 166 0.91 18.90 -7.11
C PRO A 166 0.35 18.30 -5.82
N TYR A 167 1.01 17.26 -5.31
CA TYR A 167 0.59 16.62 -4.07
C TYR A 167 0.72 17.53 -2.87
N LYS A 168 -0.09 17.26 -1.86
CA LYS A 168 -0.05 17.95 -0.57
C LYS A 168 1.37 17.98 0.01
N ILE A 169 1.77 19.15 0.47
CA ILE A 169 3.02 19.31 1.21
C ILE A 169 2.75 18.91 2.67
N PRO A 170 3.41 17.89 3.22
CA PRO A 170 3.24 17.52 4.60
C PRO A 170 3.64 18.65 5.53
N GLY A 171 2.80 18.96 6.52
CA GLY A 171 3.19 19.89 7.58
C GLY A 171 4.33 19.31 8.44
N SER A 172 5.20 20.14 8.96
CA SER A 172 6.19 19.73 9.94
C SER A 172 5.51 19.47 11.29
N ILE A 173 5.75 18.30 11.88
CA ILE A 173 5.31 17.99 13.24
C ILE A 173 6.57 18.07 14.11
N PRO A 174 6.67 19.03 15.06
CA PRO A 174 7.86 19.17 15.90
C PRO A 174 7.84 18.17 17.08
N ILE A 175 7.52 16.90 16.78
CA ILE A 175 7.48 15.82 17.76
C ILE A 175 8.49 14.77 17.32
N PHE A 176 9.51 14.56 18.14
CA PHE A 176 10.53 13.55 17.91
C PHE A 176 10.40 12.45 18.98
N PRO A 177 10.57 11.18 18.62
CA PRO A 177 10.67 10.11 19.61
C PRO A 177 11.89 10.37 20.51
N SER A 178 11.70 10.23 21.81
CA SER A 178 12.79 10.37 22.80
C SER A 178 12.81 9.17 23.72
N GLY A 179 14.01 8.72 24.06
CA GLY A 179 14.21 7.66 25.05
C GLY A 179 13.95 8.19 26.48
N THR A 180 13.34 7.36 27.32
CA THR A 180 13.23 7.62 28.75
C THR A 180 14.50 7.18 29.49
N LYS A 181 14.65 7.56 30.77
CA LYS A 181 15.78 7.10 31.64
C LYS A 181 15.86 5.58 31.78
N THR A 182 14.79 4.85 31.45
CA THR A 182 14.74 3.38 31.45
C THR A 182 15.11 2.74 30.10
N CYS A 183 15.46 3.54 29.12
CA CYS A 183 15.91 3.06 27.82
C CYS A 183 17.21 2.26 27.98
N LYS A 184 17.23 1.04 27.44
CA LYS A 184 18.41 0.14 27.45
C LYS A 184 19.18 0.17 26.13
N GLU A 185 18.88 1.12 25.24
CA GLU A 185 19.54 1.29 23.93
C GLU A 185 19.58 -0.02 23.11
N CYS A 186 18.55 -0.85 23.22
CA CYS A 186 18.50 -2.17 22.58
C CYS A 186 18.16 -2.14 21.07
N GLY A 187 18.01 -0.94 20.46
CA GLY A 187 17.73 -0.77 19.04
C GLY A 187 16.31 -1.15 18.57
N LYS A 188 15.42 -1.60 19.46
CA LYS A 188 14.05 -2.04 19.06
C LYS A 188 13.14 -0.94 18.54
N CYS A 189 13.49 0.32 18.80
CA CYS A 189 12.70 1.50 18.42
C CYS A 189 13.34 2.28 17.26
N ALA A 190 14.49 1.84 16.77
CA ALA A 190 15.23 2.47 15.68
C ALA A 190 14.86 1.88 14.31
#